data_03bdd39375c1db25f5443b0266c1bb23
#
_entry.id   03bdd39375c1db25f5443b0266c1bb23
#
_cell.length_a   1.000
_cell.length_b   1.000
_cell.length_c   1.000
_cell.angle_alpha   90.00
_cell.angle_beta   90.00
_cell.angle_gamma   90.00
#
_symmetry.space_group_name_H-M   'P 1'
#
loop_
_entity.id
_entity.type
_entity.pdbx_description
1 polymer ?
#
loop_
_entity_poly.entity_id
_entity_poly.type
_entity_poly.pdbx_seq_one_letter_code
_entity_poly.pdbx_strand_id
1 'polypeptide(L)'
;MTHILSRELRGRNITVNAVAPGPTATSLFLDGKPQAVIERLAKLAPLERLGRPEDIAGAVSFLAGPDGAWINGQVLRANGGII
;
A
#
# COMPACT_ATOMS: atom_id res chain seq x y z
N MET A 1 -9.23 -13.12 0.98
CA MET A 1 -8.14 -14.08 0.70
C MET A 1 -7.01 -14.00 1.72
N THR A 2 -6.45 -12.81 1.95
CA THR A 2 -5.34 -12.61 2.91
C THR A 2 -5.68 -13.13 4.31
N HIS A 3 -6.84 -12.77 4.83
CA HIS A 3 -7.27 -13.20 6.16
C HIS A 3 -7.46 -14.72 6.24
N ILE A 4 -8.05 -15.33 5.23
CA ILE A 4 -8.26 -16.77 5.17
C ILE A 4 -6.92 -17.50 5.14
N LEU A 5 -6.01 -17.07 4.27
CA LEU A 5 -4.70 -17.69 4.15
C LEU A 5 -3.89 -17.57 5.45
N SER A 6 -3.99 -16.43 6.13
CA SER A 6 -3.29 -16.23 7.40
C SER A 6 -3.76 -17.24 8.46
N ARG A 7 -5.03 -17.60 8.43
CA ARG A 7 -5.60 -18.59 9.37
C ARG A 7 -5.17 -20.01 9.01
N GLU A 8 -5.05 -20.32 7.72
CA GLU A 8 -4.61 -21.63 7.26
C GLU A 8 -3.16 -21.92 7.66
N LEU A 9 -2.35 -20.88 7.82
CA LEU A 9 -0.94 -21.01 8.22
C LEU A 9 -0.74 -20.95 9.72
N ARG A 10 -1.79 -21.13 10.49
CA ARG A 10 -1.73 -21.12 11.97
C ARG A 10 -0.63 -22.06 12.48
N GLY A 11 0.15 -21.56 13.42
CA GLY A 11 1.20 -22.35 14.08
C GLY A 11 2.50 -22.46 13.30
N ARG A 12 2.59 -21.87 12.11
CA ARG A 12 3.79 -21.94 11.27
C ARG A 12 4.72 -20.73 11.40
N ASN A 13 4.33 -19.76 12.20
CA ASN A 13 5.07 -18.50 12.35
C ASN A 13 5.26 -17.77 11.01
N ILE A 14 4.22 -17.76 10.20
CA ILE A 14 4.19 -17.10 8.90
C ILE A 14 3.07 -16.06 8.93
N THR A 15 3.37 -14.83 8.54
CA THR A 15 2.37 -13.79 8.39
C THR A 15 1.99 -13.60 6.92
N VAL A 16 0.71 -13.30 6.68
CA VAL A 16 0.18 -13.03 5.34
C VAL A 16 -0.54 -11.71 5.40
N ASN A 17 -0.03 -10.73 4.67
CA ASN A 17 -0.61 -9.40 4.59
C ASN A 17 -0.63 -8.94 3.14
N ALA A 18 -1.44 -7.93 2.86
CA ALA A 18 -1.49 -7.29 1.56
C ALA A 18 -1.32 -5.79 1.70
N VAL A 19 -0.76 -5.16 0.69
CA VAL A 19 -0.67 -3.71 0.61
C VAL A 19 -1.54 -3.25 -0.55
N ALA A 20 -2.46 -2.33 -0.28
CA ALA A 20 -3.34 -1.74 -1.28
C ALA A 20 -2.90 -0.29 -1.50
N PRO A 21 -2.10 -0.01 -2.55
CA PRO A 21 -1.61 1.34 -2.81
C PRO A 21 -2.70 2.24 -3.40
N GLY A 22 -2.62 3.52 -3.08
CA GLY A 22 -3.38 4.55 -3.76
C GLY A 22 -2.66 5.03 -5.02
N PRO A 23 -3.11 6.16 -5.61
CA PRO A 23 -2.45 6.72 -6.78
C PRO A 23 -0.98 7.01 -6.50
N THR A 24 -0.11 6.37 -7.27
CA THR A 24 1.34 6.40 -7.06
C THR A 24 2.02 6.91 -8.32
N ALA A 25 3.03 7.76 -8.15
CA ALA A 25 3.75 8.38 -9.24
C ALA A 25 4.70 7.39 -9.92
N THR A 26 4.13 6.47 -10.67
CA THR A 26 4.87 5.53 -11.52
C THR A 26 4.70 5.93 -12.97
N SER A 27 5.62 5.51 -13.84
CA SER A 27 5.50 5.78 -15.27
C SER A 27 4.20 5.23 -15.85
N LEU A 28 3.77 4.06 -15.39
CA LEU A 28 2.52 3.45 -15.84
C LEU A 28 1.30 4.29 -15.46
N PHE A 29 1.28 4.83 -14.25
CA PHE A 29 0.17 5.68 -13.78
C PHE A 29 0.17 7.05 -14.45
N LEU A 30 1.35 7.66 -14.63
CA LEU A 30 1.48 9.01 -15.17
C LEU A 30 1.35 9.07 -16.69
N ASP A 31 1.58 7.95 -17.37
CA ASP A 31 1.61 7.89 -18.82
C ASP A 31 0.25 8.27 -19.41
N GLY A 32 0.28 9.17 -20.38
CA GLY A 32 -0.92 9.63 -21.08
C GLY A 32 -1.84 10.54 -20.29
N LYS A 33 -1.51 10.91 -19.04
CA LYS A 33 -2.36 11.78 -18.24
C LYS A 33 -1.92 13.24 -18.33
N PRO A 34 -2.86 14.18 -18.59
CA PRO A 34 -2.55 15.61 -18.51
C PRO A 34 -2.14 16.02 -17.09
N GLN A 35 -1.31 17.04 -16.98
CA GLN A 35 -0.83 17.54 -15.68
C GLN A 35 -1.99 17.96 -14.77
N ALA A 36 -3.03 18.57 -15.32
CA ALA A 36 -4.19 18.99 -14.52
C ALA A 36 -4.91 17.80 -13.88
N VAL A 37 -4.97 16.66 -14.56
CA VAL A 37 -5.59 15.43 -14.01
C VAL A 37 -4.71 14.87 -12.89
N ILE A 38 -3.39 14.86 -13.09
CA ILE A 38 -2.44 14.39 -12.09
C ILE A 38 -2.54 15.22 -10.81
N GLU A 39 -2.59 16.56 -10.95
CA GLU A 39 -2.74 17.45 -9.80
C GLU A 39 -4.05 17.24 -9.05
N ARG A 40 -5.14 17.00 -9.78
CA ARG A 40 -6.44 16.73 -9.17
C ARG A 40 -6.41 15.42 -8.38
N LEU A 41 -5.81 14.39 -8.95
CA LEU A 41 -5.68 13.09 -8.26
C LEU A 41 -4.82 13.20 -7.01
N ALA A 42 -3.73 13.98 -7.08
CA ALA A 42 -2.88 14.21 -5.93
C ALA A 42 -3.64 14.86 -4.77
N LYS A 43 -4.56 15.78 -5.08
CA LYS A 43 -5.33 16.50 -4.05
C LYS A 43 -6.47 15.69 -3.45
N LEU A 44 -6.79 14.54 -4.00
CA LEU A 44 -7.82 13.66 -3.41
C LEU A 44 -7.38 13.09 -2.07
N ALA A 45 -6.09 12.87 -1.89
CA ALA A 45 -5.57 12.39 -0.62
C ALA A 45 -5.44 13.54 0.39
N PRO A 46 -5.79 13.35 1.66
CA PRO A 46 -5.53 14.36 2.69
C PRO A 46 -4.08 14.85 2.75
N LEU A 47 -3.10 14.02 2.37
CA LEU A 47 -1.71 14.43 2.30
C LEU A 47 -1.39 15.25 1.05
N GLU A 48 -2.35 15.39 0.14
CA GLU A 48 -2.30 16.24 -1.06
C GLU A 48 -1.12 15.97 -1.98
N ARG A 49 -0.73 14.70 -2.09
CA ARG A 49 0.29 14.27 -3.04
C ARG A 49 0.02 12.84 -3.50
N LEU A 50 0.55 12.51 -4.66
CA LEU A 50 0.64 11.12 -5.09
C LEU A 50 1.63 10.38 -4.19
N GLY A 51 1.41 9.09 -4.02
CA GLY A 51 2.40 8.24 -3.41
C GLY A 51 3.63 8.12 -4.31
N ARG A 52 4.75 7.78 -3.73
CA ARG A 52 5.96 7.43 -4.46
C ARG A 52 6.20 5.93 -4.34
N PRO A 53 6.89 5.29 -5.29
CA PRO A 53 7.24 3.88 -5.16
C PRO A 53 7.90 3.57 -3.82
N GLU A 54 8.70 4.48 -3.28
CA GLU A 54 9.37 4.33 -1.99
C GLU A 54 8.37 4.25 -0.83
N ASP A 55 7.22 4.94 -0.93
CA ASP A 55 6.18 4.87 0.09
C ASP A 55 5.60 3.46 0.18
N ILE A 56 5.39 2.83 -0.97
CA ILE A 56 4.86 1.47 -1.03
C ILE A 56 5.92 0.46 -0.59
N ALA A 57 7.16 0.65 -1.06
CA ALA A 57 8.27 -0.21 -0.66
C ALA A 57 8.51 -0.15 0.85
N GLY A 58 8.37 1.03 1.48
CA GLY A 58 8.48 1.19 2.92
C GLY A 58 7.41 0.40 3.67
N ALA A 59 6.16 0.41 3.20
CA ALA A 59 5.08 -0.36 3.80
C ALA A 59 5.36 -1.87 3.72
N VAL A 60 5.80 -2.35 2.55
CA VAL A 60 6.14 -3.76 2.36
C VAL A 60 7.32 -4.16 3.26
N SER A 61 8.35 -3.33 3.30
CA SER A 61 9.53 -3.58 4.13
C SER A 61 9.18 -3.68 5.61
N PHE A 62 8.30 -2.80 6.10
CA PHE A 62 7.82 -2.84 7.47
C PHE A 62 7.11 -4.16 7.77
N LEU A 63 6.17 -4.57 6.91
CA LEU A 63 5.41 -5.80 7.11
C LEU A 63 6.29 -7.04 7.03
N ALA A 64 7.32 -7.03 6.20
CA ALA A 64 8.24 -8.15 6.03
C ALA A 64 9.34 -8.21 7.09
N GLY A 65 9.55 -7.10 7.80
CA GLY A 65 10.62 -6.99 8.79
C GLY A 65 10.19 -7.42 10.19
N PRO A 66 11.12 -7.38 11.16
CA PRO A 66 10.84 -7.81 12.53
C PRO A 66 9.78 -6.97 13.23
N ASP A 67 9.64 -5.69 12.88
CA ASP A 67 8.64 -4.82 13.48
C ASP A 67 7.22 -5.17 13.06
N GLY A 68 7.05 -5.90 11.95
CA GLY A 68 5.76 -6.37 11.46
C GLY A 68 5.40 -7.79 11.92
N ALA A 69 6.16 -8.40 12.81
CA ALA A 69 6.02 -9.81 13.16
C ALA A 69 4.69 -10.17 13.83
N TRP A 70 4.00 -9.21 14.42
CA TRP A 70 2.68 -9.43 15.06
C TRP A 70 1.51 -8.97 14.19
N ILE A 71 1.78 -8.53 12.95
CA ILE A 71 0.75 -8.09 12.01
C ILE A 71 0.46 -9.24 11.06
N ASN A 72 -0.80 -9.68 11.01
CA ASN A 72 -1.18 -10.85 10.23
C ASN A 72 -2.63 -10.72 9.75
N GLY A 73 -2.89 -11.16 8.53
CA GLY A 73 -4.23 -11.18 7.96
C GLY A 73 -4.78 -9.80 7.59
N GLN A 74 -3.93 -8.82 7.47
CA GLN A 74 -4.35 -7.43 7.27
C GLN A 74 -4.14 -6.96 5.83
N VAL A 75 -4.98 -6.00 5.42
CA VAL A 75 -4.77 -5.25 4.19
C VAL A 75 -4.40 -3.83 4.61
N LEU A 76 -3.16 -3.44 4.36
CA LEU A 76 -2.66 -2.11 4.69
C LEU A 76 -2.85 -1.18 3.50
N ARG A 77 -3.63 -0.13 3.68
CA ARG A 77 -3.87 0.87 2.64
C ARG A 77 -2.82 1.95 2.72
N ALA A 78 -2.00 2.05 1.66
CA ALA A 78 -0.96 3.07 1.55
C ALA A 78 -1.41 4.09 0.49
N ASN A 79 -2.30 4.99 0.85
CA ASN A 79 -3.03 5.85 -0.09
C ASN A 79 -3.09 7.33 0.35
N GLY A 80 -2.26 7.74 1.30
CA GLY A 80 -2.25 9.12 1.76
C GLY A 80 -3.51 9.56 2.48
N GLY A 81 -4.39 8.63 2.85
CA GLY A 81 -5.61 8.92 3.59
C GLY A 81 -6.87 9.06 2.74
N ILE A 82 -6.84 8.64 1.47
CA ILE A 82 -8.01 8.75 0.59
C ILE A 82 -9.21 7.98 1.16
N ILE A 83 -8.97 6.84 1.75
CA ILE A 83 -10.02 6.05 2.43
C ILE A 83 -9.51 5.57 3.77
#